data_85b1fded1324cc8277314f9c931a52a7
#
_entry.id   85b1fded1324cc8277314f9c931a52a7
#
_cell.length_a   1.000
_cell.length_b   1.000
_cell.length_c   1.000
_cell.angle_alpha   90.00
_cell.angle_beta   90.00
_cell.angle_gamma   90.00
#
_symmetry.space_group_name_H-M   'P 1'
#
loop_
_entity.id
_entity.type
_entity.pdbx_description
1 polymer ?
#
loop_
_entity_poly.entity_id
_entity_poly.type
_entity_poly.pdbx_seq_one_letter_code
_entity_poly.pdbx_strand_id
1 'polypeptide(L)'
;MSMWTHITACLSVETGMSRKKPELKREVQKVLRQAPKITGSEGNADVFVNVQSGYNFFVGRDCDNCKYKNTLREITDKKDGESYLVCDAPDYHDCSGKYQTCVTISIQGDLRDRTEEQTKKEFDDFLEYIKNQHYYIRDFALNIQWE
;
A
#
# COMPACT_ATOMS: atom_id res chain seq x y z
N MET A 1 17.73 -28.70 16.06
CA MET A 1 17.77 -27.23 16.24
C MET A 1 16.75 -26.58 15.35
N SER A 2 16.05 -25.62 15.91
CA SER A 2 15.11 -24.82 15.11
C SER A 2 15.89 -23.78 14.29
N MET A 3 15.49 -23.64 13.04
CA MET A 3 16.03 -22.60 12.16
C MET A 3 14.99 -21.46 12.08
N TRP A 4 15.46 -20.24 12.16
CA TRP A 4 14.60 -19.06 12.07
C TRP A 4 15.04 -18.15 10.93
N THR A 5 14.09 -17.64 10.21
CA THR A 5 14.30 -16.60 9.21
C THR A 5 13.44 -15.40 9.60
N HIS A 6 14.06 -14.25 9.70
CA HIS A 6 13.39 -13.00 10.05
C HIS A 6 13.19 -12.19 8.79
N ILE A 7 11.95 -11.77 8.54
CA ILE A 7 11.62 -10.89 7.41
C ILE A 7 11.11 -9.56 7.92
N THR A 8 11.61 -8.49 7.32
CA THR A 8 11.08 -7.15 7.47
C THR A 8 11.02 -6.54 6.08
N ALA A 9 9.85 -6.09 5.66
CA ALA A 9 9.68 -5.47 4.36
C ALA A 9 8.69 -4.31 4.44
N CYS A 10 8.86 -3.36 3.53
CA CYS A 10 7.98 -2.22 3.41
C CYS A 10 7.80 -1.89 1.94
N LEU A 11 6.55 -1.82 1.50
CA LEU A 11 6.21 -1.50 0.12
C LEU A 11 5.45 -0.17 0.08
N SER A 12 5.81 0.69 -0.87
CA SER A 12 5.05 1.88 -1.21
C SER A 12 4.26 1.60 -2.48
N VAL A 13 2.94 1.66 -2.39
CA VAL A 13 2.04 1.19 -3.44
C VAL A 13 1.07 2.30 -3.83
N GLU A 14 0.88 2.48 -5.14
CA GLU A 14 -0.13 3.39 -5.69
C GLU A 14 -1.29 2.59 -6.24
N THR A 15 -2.51 3.01 -5.90
CA THR A 15 -3.72 2.29 -6.30
C THR A 15 -4.38 2.85 -7.55
N GLY A 16 -3.91 4.00 -8.03
CA GLY A 16 -4.41 4.62 -9.25
C GLY A 16 -5.77 5.31 -9.13
N MET A 17 -6.45 5.19 -8.01
CA MET A 17 -7.77 5.79 -7.79
C MET A 17 -7.81 6.57 -6.50
N SER A 18 -8.41 7.77 -6.56
CA SER A 18 -8.65 8.56 -5.37
C SER A 18 -9.83 7.99 -4.60
N ARG A 19 -9.60 7.67 -3.35
CA ARG A 19 -10.64 7.21 -2.42
C ARG A 19 -10.41 7.82 -1.06
N LYS A 20 -11.47 7.84 -0.25
CA LYS A 20 -11.34 8.22 1.14
C LYS A 20 -10.41 7.25 1.85
N LYS A 21 -9.56 7.78 2.73
CA LYS A 21 -8.57 7.00 3.45
C LYS A 21 -9.14 5.74 4.11
N PRO A 22 -10.26 5.77 4.88
CA PRO A 22 -10.80 4.56 5.48
C PRO A 22 -11.30 3.52 4.47
N GLU A 23 -11.91 3.98 3.38
CA GLU A 23 -12.39 3.10 2.31
C GLU A 23 -11.23 2.40 1.61
N LEU A 24 -10.19 3.17 1.30
CA LEU A 24 -9.00 2.64 0.65
C LEU A 24 -8.30 1.61 1.55
N LYS A 25 -8.18 1.91 2.84
CA LYS A 25 -7.57 0.98 3.80
C LYS A 25 -8.34 -0.34 3.85
N ARG A 26 -9.66 -0.29 3.92
CA ARG A 26 -10.49 -1.50 3.93
C ARG A 26 -10.36 -2.30 2.64
N GLU A 27 -10.33 -1.61 1.50
CA GLU A 27 -10.17 -2.26 0.20
C GLU A 27 -8.83 -2.98 0.10
N VAL A 28 -7.76 -2.30 0.45
CA VAL A 28 -6.42 -2.91 0.41
C VAL A 28 -6.31 -4.07 1.41
N GLN A 29 -6.87 -3.93 2.60
CA GLN A 29 -6.90 -5.03 3.58
C GLN A 29 -7.65 -6.24 3.03
N LYS A 30 -8.76 -6.03 2.32
CA LYS A 30 -9.52 -7.10 1.68
C LYS A 30 -8.68 -7.83 0.62
N VAL A 31 -7.98 -7.07 -0.20
CA VAL A 31 -7.06 -7.61 -1.21
C VAL A 31 -5.97 -8.45 -0.54
N LEU A 32 -5.38 -7.95 0.52
CA LEU A 32 -4.27 -8.63 1.21
C LEU A 32 -4.70 -9.91 1.94
N ARG A 33 -5.97 -10.05 2.32
CA ARG A 33 -6.46 -11.30 2.92
C ARG A 33 -6.36 -12.48 1.97
N GLN A 34 -6.41 -12.23 0.67
CA GLN A 34 -6.32 -13.27 -0.36
C GLN A 34 -4.92 -13.40 -0.96
N ALA A 35 -3.98 -12.61 -0.48
CA ALA A 35 -2.60 -12.66 -0.96
C ALA A 35 -1.91 -13.96 -0.52
N PRO A 36 -0.93 -14.44 -1.31
CA PRO A 36 -0.07 -15.52 -0.86
C PRO A 36 0.58 -15.21 0.48
N LYS A 37 0.62 -16.19 1.37
CA LYS A 37 1.18 -16.01 2.70
C LYS A 37 2.69 -16.22 2.69
N ILE A 38 3.38 -15.48 3.55
CA ILE A 38 4.78 -15.70 3.83
C ILE A 38 4.83 -16.51 5.12
N THR A 39 5.19 -17.78 5.00
CA THR A 39 4.87 -18.80 6.00
C THR A 39 6.04 -19.20 6.86
N GLY A 40 5.73 -19.63 8.08
CA GLY A 40 6.61 -20.36 8.98
C GLY A 40 5.85 -21.53 9.58
N SER A 41 6.55 -22.48 10.20
CA SER A 41 5.90 -23.66 10.79
C SER A 41 5.04 -23.33 12.02
N GLU A 42 5.30 -22.22 12.68
CA GLU A 42 4.54 -21.78 13.87
C GLU A 42 3.71 -20.52 13.65
N GLY A 43 3.70 -20.00 12.44
CA GLY A 43 2.93 -18.80 12.12
C GLY A 43 3.46 -18.10 10.87
N ASN A 44 2.61 -17.32 10.28
CA ASN A 44 2.95 -16.55 9.07
C ASN A 44 3.46 -15.16 9.45
N ALA A 45 4.13 -14.51 8.51
CA ALA A 45 4.48 -13.10 8.66
C ALA A 45 3.19 -12.25 8.76
N ASP A 46 3.25 -11.22 9.58
CA ASP A 46 2.17 -10.24 9.71
C ASP A 46 2.27 -9.21 8.60
N VAL A 47 1.11 -8.82 8.09
CA VAL A 47 0.99 -7.81 7.03
C VAL A 47 0.11 -6.66 7.53
N PHE A 48 0.66 -5.45 7.48
CA PHE A 48 0.00 -4.25 7.95
C PHE A 48 -0.19 -3.26 6.81
N VAL A 49 -1.30 -2.54 6.83
CA VAL A 49 -1.62 -1.52 5.84
C VAL A 49 -1.71 -0.17 6.54
N ASN A 50 -1.01 0.81 6.00
CA ASN A 50 -1.14 2.19 6.40
C ASN A 50 -1.40 3.06 5.19
N VAL A 51 -2.45 3.87 5.24
CA VAL A 51 -2.78 4.84 4.20
C VAL A 51 -2.34 6.20 4.70
N GLN A 52 -1.51 6.89 3.92
CA GLN A 52 -1.07 8.22 4.31
C GLN A 52 -2.23 9.18 4.37
N SER A 53 -2.22 10.03 5.40
CA SER A 53 -3.29 10.98 5.64
C SER A 53 -3.27 12.14 4.66
N GLY A 54 -4.45 12.64 4.38
CA GLY A 54 -4.74 13.99 3.91
C GLY A 54 -4.36 14.28 2.48
N TYR A 55 -3.15 14.17 2.16
CA TYR A 55 -2.69 14.51 0.85
C TYR A 55 -2.28 13.29 0.09
N ASN A 56 -2.92 13.12 -1.00
CA ASN A 56 -2.23 12.50 -2.07
C ASN A 56 -1.11 13.47 -2.47
N PHE A 57 0.12 13.08 -2.31
CA PHE A 57 1.24 13.99 -2.58
C PHE A 57 1.34 14.38 -4.06
N PHE A 58 0.55 13.77 -4.93
CA PHE A 58 0.43 14.20 -6.31
C PHE A 58 -0.56 15.34 -6.50
N VAL A 59 -1.44 15.61 -5.56
CA VAL A 59 -2.46 16.63 -5.71
C VAL A 59 -1.87 18.02 -5.94
N GLY A 60 -0.80 18.36 -5.25
CA GLY A 60 -0.16 19.65 -5.39
C GLY A 60 0.73 19.81 -6.62
N ARG A 61 0.98 18.74 -7.35
CA ARG A 61 2.01 18.72 -8.38
C ARG A 61 1.68 19.57 -9.60
N ASP A 62 0.49 19.39 -10.15
CA ASP A 62 0.04 20.08 -11.36
C ASP A 62 -1.28 20.83 -11.17
N CYS A 63 -1.80 20.88 -9.95
CA CYS A 63 -3.11 21.47 -9.68
C CYS A 63 -3.14 22.97 -9.97
N ASP A 64 -2.05 23.67 -9.77
CA ASP A 64 -1.97 25.11 -10.05
C ASP A 64 -2.17 25.43 -11.53
N ASN A 65 -1.80 24.49 -12.41
CA ASN A 65 -1.93 24.64 -13.85
C ASN A 65 -3.18 23.93 -14.41
N CYS A 66 -3.98 23.32 -13.53
CA CYS A 66 -5.16 22.59 -13.94
C CYS A 66 -6.36 23.53 -14.07
N LYS A 67 -7.14 23.38 -15.16
CA LYS A 67 -8.35 24.18 -15.35
C LYS A 67 -9.40 23.93 -14.27
N TYR A 68 -9.31 22.82 -13.55
CA TYR A 68 -10.23 22.44 -12.48
C TYR A 68 -9.69 22.73 -11.09
N LYS A 69 -8.63 23.52 -10.96
CA LYS A 69 -8.00 23.79 -9.66
C LYS A 69 -8.97 24.35 -8.61
N ASN A 70 -9.98 25.10 -9.05
CA ASN A 70 -10.98 25.69 -8.16
C ASN A 70 -12.01 24.68 -7.64
N THR A 71 -12.00 23.47 -8.16
CA THR A 71 -12.87 22.39 -7.69
C THR A 71 -12.24 21.52 -6.60
N LEU A 72 -11.01 21.82 -6.23
CA LEU A 72 -10.35 21.15 -5.11
C LEU A 72 -10.98 21.60 -3.80
N ARG A 73 -11.30 20.65 -2.95
CA ARG A 73 -11.79 20.93 -1.61
C ARG A 73 -11.23 19.96 -0.61
N GLU A 74 -11.11 20.42 0.61
CA GLU A 74 -10.67 19.60 1.73
C GLU A 74 -11.87 18.97 2.41
N ILE A 75 -11.79 17.67 2.65
CA ILE A 75 -12.80 16.92 3.39
C ILE A 75 -12.14 16.34 4.63
N THR A 76 -12.80 16.53 5.77
CA THR A 76 -12.35 15.92 7.03
C THR A 76 -13.27 14.76 7.38
N ASP A 77 -12.67 13.58 7.57
CA ASP A 77 -13.42 12.41 8.01
C ASP A 77 -13.78 12.57 9.50
N LYS A 78 -15.07 12.47 9.80
CA LYS A 78 -15.57 12.65 11.18
C LYS A 78 -15.16 11.52 12.11
N LYS A 79 -14.83 10.35 11.58
CA LYS A 79 -14.50 9.18 12.39
C LYS A 79 -13.05 9.18 12.86
N ASP A 80 -12.13 9.60 12.01
CA ASP A 80 -10.71 9.57 12.31
C ASP A 80 -10.05 10.96 12.38
N GLY A 81 -10.78 12.02 12.05
CA GLY A 81 -10.27 13.39 12.07
C GLY A 81 -9.27 13.71 10.97
N GLU A 82 -9.07 12.80 10.03
CA GLU A 82 -8.12 12.98 8.95
C GLU A 82 -8.71 13.83 7.82
N SER A 83 -7.86 14.67 7.22
CA SER A 83 -8.24 15.51 6.09
C SER A 83 -7.59 15.02 4.80
N TYR A 84 -8.28 15.18 3.70
CA TYR A 84 -7.78 14.84 2.37
C TYR A 84 -8.38 15.77 1.35
N LEU A 85 -7.70 15.93 0.21
CA LEU A 85 -8.17 16.77 -0.90
C LEU A 85 -8.97 15.94 -1.91
N VAL A 86 -10.08 16.50 -2.37
CA VAL A 86 -10.95 15.90 -3.38
C VAL A 86 -11.13 16.92 -4.50
N CYS A 87 -11.13 16.44 -5.72
CA CYS A 87 -11.48 17.25 -6.89
C CYS A 87 -12.91 16.94 -7.30
N ASP A 88 -13.73 17.97 -7.37
CA ASP A 88 -15.12 17.87 -7.80
C ASP A 88 -15.29 18.18 -9.29
N ALA A 89 -14.27 17.97 -10.10
CA ALA A 89 -14.37 18.15 -11.54
C ALA A 89 -15.56 17.34 -12.10
N PRO A 90 -16.39 17.95 -12.98
CA PRO A 90 -17.61 17.29 -13.43
C PRO A 90 -17.35 16.08 -14.33
N ASP A 91 -16.20 16.04 -14.99
CA ASP A 91 -15.87 14.99 -15.93
C ASP A 91 -14.52 14.38 -15.60
N TYR A 92 -14.35 13.11 -16.03
CA TYR A 92 -13.04 12.51 -16.01
C TYR A 92 -12.11 13.32 -16.91
N HIS A 93 -11.00 13.75 -16.35
CA HIS A 93 -9.96 14.43 -17.10
C HIS A 93 -8.60 13.84 -16.74
N ASP A 94 -7.64 13.97 -17.62
CA ASP A 94 -6.30 13.45 -17.37
C ASP A 94 -5.64 14.27 -16.27
N CYS A 95 -5.71 13.73 -15.09
CA CYS A 95 -5.09 14.32 -13.88
C CYS A 95 -3.79 13.63 -13.53
N SER A 96 -3.21 12.92 -14.42
CA SER A 96 -1.93 12.23 -14.33
C SER A 96 -1.29 12.21 -12.93
N GLY A 97 -1.60 11.20 -12.14
CA GLY A 97 -1.04 11.03 -10.81
C GLY A 97 -1.67 11.86 -9.69
N LYS A 98 -2.63 12.74 -9.96
CA LYS A 98 -3.20 13.65 -8.95
C LYS A 98 -4.03 12.95 -7.88
N TYR A 99 -4.63 11.83 -8.20
CA TYR A 99 -5.51 11.10 -7.29
C TYR A 99 -4.96 9.75 -6.88
N GLN A 100 -3.69 9.53 -7.12
CA GLN A 100 -3.05 8.31 -6.68
C GLN A 100 -2.74 8.42 -5.20
N THR A 101 -3.43 7.64 -4.40
CA THR A 101 -3.20 7.60 -2.97
C THR A 101 -2.11 6.58 -2.68
N CYS A 102 -1.12 7.00 -1.92
CA CYS A 102 -0.02 6.14 -1.54
C CYS A 102 -0.39 5.30 -0.33
N VAL A 103 -0.19 4.00 -0.45
CA VAL A 103 -0.42 3.04 0.61
C VAL A 103 0.91 2.40 0.97
N THR A 104 1.17 2.27 2.26
CA THR A 104 2.33 1.53 2.75
C THR A 104 1.87 0.16 3.26
N ILE A 105 2.50 -0.89 2.75
CA ILE A 105 2.30 -2.27 3.20
C ILE A 105 3.56 -2.69 3.92
N SER A 106 3.45 -3.05 5.19
CA SER A 106 4.57 -3.51 6.02
C SER A 106 4.42 -5.00 6.31
N ILE A 107 5.52 -5.72 6.22
CA ILE A 107 5.57 -7.16 6.48
C ILE A 107 6.62 -7.42 7.55
N GLN A 108 6.24 -8.16 8.58
CA GLN A 108 7.16 -8.54 9.66
C GLN A 108 6.88 -9.97 10.09
N GLY A 109 7.92 -10.75 10.29
CA GLY A 109 7.75 -12.09 10.80
C GLY A 109 9.04 -12.77 11.20
N ASP A 110 8.90 -13.68 12.17
CA ASP A 110 9.92 -14.62 12.57
C ASP A 110 9.43 -16.00 12.15
N LEU A 111 10.06 -16.54 11.11
CA LEU A 111 9.56 -17.70 10.38
C LEU A 111 10.37 -18.91 10.74
N ARG A 112 9.79 -19.80 11.53
CA ARG A 112 10.45 -21.02 11.96
C ARG A 112 10.48 -22.05 10.85
N ASP A 113 11.57 -22.76 10.75
CA ASP A 113 11.81 -23.86 9.81
C ASP A 113 11.69 -23.41 8.33
N ARG A 114 12.11 -22.18 8.05
CA ARG A 114 12.16 -21.64 6.69
C ARG A 114 13.58 -21.17 6.36
N THR A 115 13.97 -21.36 5.11
CA THR A 115 15.23 -20.81 4.59
C THR A 115 15.01 -19.40 4.06
N GLU A 116 16.11 -18.66 3.89
CA GLU A 116 16.05 -17.35 3.24
C GLU A 116 15.49 -17.47 1.81
N GLU A 117 15.87 -18.52 1.08
CA GLU A 117 15.41 -18.74 -0.29
C GLU A 117 13.90 -18.99 -0.36
N GLN A 118 13.37 -19.80 0.54
CA GLN A 118 11.94 -20.07 0.63
C GLN A 118 11.17 -18.78 0.95
N THR A 119 11.66 -18.01 1.90
CA THR A 119 11.04 -16.75 2.30
C THR A 119 11.08 -15.72 1.18
N LYS A 120 12.22 -15.62 0.49
CA LYS A 120 12.37 -14.71 -0.66
C LYS A 120 11.41 -15.08 -1.79
N LYS A 121 11.26 -16.37 -2.06
CA LYS A 121 10.31 -16.84 -3.09
C LYS A 121 8.87 -16.47 -2.72
N GLU A 122 8.47 -16.72 -1.48
CA GLU A 122 7.12 -16.36 -1.03
C GLU A 122 6.89 -14.85 -1.05
N PHE A 123 7.92 -14.06 -0.74
CA PHE A 123 7.85 -12.62 -0.89
C PHE A 123 7.70 -12.19 -2.35
N ASP A 124 8.44 -12.81 -3.25
CA ASP A 124 8.31 -12.53 -4.69
C ASP A 124 6.90 -12.89 -5.21
N ASP A 125 6.33 -13.99 -4.75
CA ASP A 125 4.95 -14.37 -5.07
C ASP A 125 3.95 -13.32 -4.54
N PHE A 126 4.20 -12.79 -3.37
CA PHE A 126 3.40 -11.70 -2.80
C PHE A 126 3.48 -10.44 -3.66
N LEU A 127 4.68 -10.04 -4.08
CA LEU A 127 4.86 -8.89 -4.97
C LEU A 127 4.11 -9.06 -6.28
N GLU A 128 4.19 -10.24 -6.88
CA GLU A 128 3.51 -10.54 -8.14
C GLU A 128 1.99 -10.46 -7.98
N TYR A 129 1.48 -10.97 -6.86
CA TYR A 129 0.06 -10.83 -6.54
C TYR A 129 -0.37 -9.36 -6.46
N ILE A 130 0.41 -8.51 -5.78
CA ILE A 130 0.11 -7.09 -5.66
C ILE A 130 0.07 -6.42 -7.05
N LYS A 131 1.04 -6.72 -7.90
CA LYS A 131 1.08 -6.20 -9.28
C LYS A 131 -0.16 -6.62 -10.07
N ASN A 132 -0.62 -7.84 -9.89
CA ASN A 132 -1.80 -8.37 -10.59
C ASN A 132 -3.12 -7.75 -10.14
N GLN A 133 -3.11 -7.00 -9.03
CA GLN A 133 -4.27 -6.22 -8.58
C GLN A 133 -4.35 -4.86 -9.25
N HIS A 134 -3.52 -4.59 -10.25
CA HIS A 134 -3.36 -3.29 -10.90
C HIS A 134 -2.84 -2.20 -9.95
N TYR A 135 -2.13 -2.62 -8.91
CA TYR A 135 -1.43 -1.72 -8.00
C TYR A 135 0.00 -1.52 -8.52
N TYR A 136 0.44 -0.27 -8.49
CA TYR A 136 1.79 0.06 -8.88
C TYR A 136 2.69 0.11 -7.65
N ILE A 137 3.73 -0.71 -7.63
CA ILE A 137 4.73 -0.71 -6.56
C ILE A 137 5.78 0.33 -6.92
N ARG A 138 5.79 1.45 -6.21
CA ARG A 138 6.77 2.53 -6.46
C ARG A 138 8.15 2.13 -5.98
N ASP A 139 8.20 1.52 -4.81
CA ASP A 139 9.44 1.18 -4.16
C ASP A 139 9.18 0.13 -3.08
N PHE A 140 10.20 -0.61 -2.74
CA PHE A 140 10.15 -1.50 -1.59
C PHE A 140 11.53 -1.68 -0.97
N ALA A 141 11.54 -1.97 0.32
CA ALA A 141 12.72 -2.38 1.05
C ALA A 141 12.47 -3.78 1.60
N LEU A 142 13.46 -4.64 1.51
CA LEU A 142 13.37 -6.02 1.99
C LEU A 142 14.63 -6.36 2.75
N ASN A 143 14.45 -6.90 3.96
CA ASN A 143 15.52 -7.46 4.75
C ASN A 143 15.11 -8.87 5.19
N ILE A 144 15.91 -9.84 4.84
CA ILE A 144 15.75 -11.23 5.27
C ILE A 144 17.04 -11.65 5.97
N GLN A 145 16.92 -12.08 7.22
CA GLN A 145 18.05 -12.52 8.02
C GLN A 145 17.78 -13.93 8.51
N TRP A 146 18.81 -14.74 8.43
CA TRP A 146 18.78 -16.12 8.92
C TRP A 146 19.57 -16.24 10.22
N GLU A 147 19.02 -17.02 11.12
CA GLU A 147 19.63 -17.33 12.40
C GLU A 147 19.81 -18.83 12.58
#